data_c20d2f3809da3cfbf646f643f66d895a
#
_entry.id   c20d2f3809da3cfbf646f643f66d895a
#
_cell.length_a   1.000
_cell.length_b   1.000
_cell.length_c   1.000
_cell.angle_alpha   90.00
_cell.angle_beta   90.00
_cell.angle_gamma   90.00
#
_symmetry.space_group_name_H-M   'P 1'
#
loop_
_entity.id
_entity.type
_entity.pdbx_description
1 polymer ?
#
loop_
_entity_poly.entity_id
_entity_poly.type
_entity_poly.pdbx_seq_one_letter_code
_entity_poly.pdbx_strand_id
1 'polypeptide(L)'
;MTLEVPPALRDAFAFHAGQYVTLRRRIGDREERRTYSLVTPPGGDTLTLGVRVQVGGRMSGEIATQIRPGDLLDVGTPMGRFHIPISPEREQSYVAFAAGSGITPVLSLAAGILAGEPRSRFTLIYGNRSAARTMFLEQTLALKNRYMDRFSVHFVMSREPQQTQLLNGRIDGEKVRELQREIVEIATADEYLICGPGGMVDEVRTAVKLINPSAAIRFERFISGTAPAAEILDKAATPAPVRQEVMAMISVLMDGRRRTFPMAPGDPSVLYAAEHAGLELPFSCRSGICATCRAKITAGKAVMTHNIALEAWETEMGFVLCCQARPTGATLDLSYDEK
;
A
#
# COMPACT_ATOMS: atom_id res chain seq x y z
N MET A 1 12.59 -11.39 -1.64
CA MET A 1 12.06 -12.69 -1.18
C MET A 1 11.05 -13.17 -2.21
N THR A 2 11.21 -14.40 -2.67
CA THR A 2 10.28 -15.01 -3.65
C THR A 2 9.57 -16.17 -2.99
N LEU A 3 8.27 -16.25 -3.19
CA LEU A 3 7.37 -17.28 -2.67
C LEU A 3 6.81 -18.09 -3.85
N GLU A 4 6.81 -19.41 -3.74
CA GLU A 4 6.12 -20.28 -4.67
C GLU A 4 4.65 -20.38 -4.27
N VAL A 5 3.74 -20.26 -5.24
CA VAL A 5 2.31 -20.43 -5.01
C VAL A 5 1.91 -21.87 -5.35
N PRO A 6 1.39 -22.65 -4.39
CA PRO A 6 0.92 -24.00 -4.66
C PRO A 6 -0.09 -24.02 -5.81
N PRO A 7 -0.04 -25.03 -6.71
CA PRO A 7 -0.93 -25.08 -7.89
C PRO A 7 -2.42 -24.91 -7.56
N ALA A 8 -2.90 -25.47 -6.45
CA ALA A 8 -4.28 -25.37 -6.01
C ALA A 8 -4.71 -23.95 -5.55
N LEU A 9 -3.76 -23.04 -5.32
CA LEU A 9 -4.01 -21.67 -4.86
C LEU A 9 -3.76 -20.62 -5.94
N ARG A 10 -3.30 -20.98 -7.14
CA ARG A 10 -2.90 -20.02 -8.18
C ARG A 10 -4.00 -19.05 -8.57
N ASP A 11 -5.23 -19.53 -8.70
CA ASP A 11 -6.38 -18.68 -9.04
C ASP A 11 -6.68 -17.67 -7.94
N ALA A 12 -6.60 -18.08 -6.67
CA ALA A 12 -6.81 -17.20 -5.51
C ALA A 12 -5.68 -16.18 -5.34
N PHE A 13 -4.49 -16.46 -5.87
CA PHE A 13 -3.32 -15.60 -5.83
C PHE A 13 -3.04 -14.88 -7.16
N ALA A 14 -3.97 -14.96 -8.13
CA ALA A 14 -3.91 -14.08 -9.31
C ALA A 14 -3.99 -12.61 -8.87
N PHE A 15 -3.16 -11.75 -9.46
CA PHE A 15 -3.04 -10.36 -9.04
C PHE A 15 -2.86 -9.39 -10.22
N HIS A 16 -3.08 -8.12 -9.93
CA HIS A 16 -2.75 -7.02 -10.83
C HIS A 16 -1.43 -6.35 -10.41
N ALA A 17 -0.66 -5.88 -11.39
CA ALA A 17 0.57 -5.12 -11.11
C ALA A 17 0.28 -3.95 -10.16
N GLY A 18 1.13 -3.78 -9.14
CA GLY A 18 0.96 -2.76 -8.10
C GLY A 18 0.20 -3.22 -6.84
N GLN A 19 -0.37 -4.41 -6.83
CA GLN A 19 -0.99 -4.99 -5.64
C GLN A 19 0.04 -5.48 -4.61
N TYR A 20 -0.43 -5.76 -3.40
CA TYR A 20 0.34 -6.27 -2.27
C TYR A 20 -0.28 -7.53 -1.68
N VAL A 21 0.50 -8.26 -0.90
CA VAL A 21 0.04 -9.34 -0.03
C VAL A 21 0.31 -9.00 1.43
N THR A 22 -0.45 -9.61 2.34
CA THR A 22 -0.21 -9.52 3.78
C THR A 22 0.46 -10.79 4.28
N LEU A 23 1.69 -10.67 4.79
CA LEU A 23 2.33 -11.76 5.52
C LEU A 23 1.83 -11.77 6.95
N ARG A 24 1.51 -12.96 7.46
CA ARG A 24 1.15 -13.23 8.85
C ARG A 24 2.17 -14.19 9.45
N ARG A 25 2.69 -13.87 10.62
CA ARG A 25 3.62 -14.73 11.34
C ARG A 25 3.56 -14.49 12.84
N ARG A 26 3.65 -15.54 13.62
CA ARG A 26 3.84 -15.43 15.06
C ARG A 26 5.31 -15.20 15.38
N ILE A 27 5.61 -14.06 16.03
CA ILE A 27 6.97 -13.66 16.41
C ILE A 27 6.99 -13.47 17.94
N GLY A 28 7.57 -14.44 18.64
CA GLY A 28 7.44 -14.56 20.09
C GLY A 28 6.00 -14.87 20.48
N ASP A 29 5.42 -14.07 21.35
CA ASP A 29 4.07 -14.19 21.88
C ASP A 29 2.98 -13.49 21.04
N ARG A 30 3.37 -12.73 20.00
CA ARG A 30 2.47 -11.88 19.22
C ARG A 30 2.37 -12.32 17.76
N GLU A 31 1.17 -12.20 17.21
CA GLU A 31 0.94 -12.31 15.77
C GLU A 31 1.26 -10.96 15.11
N GLU A 32 2.13 -10.99 14.13
CA GLU A 32 2.48 -9.85 13.30
C GLU A 32 1.90 -10.02 11.91
N ARG A 33 1.29 -8.94 11.39
CA ARG A 33 0.80 -8.84 10.01
C ARG A 33 1.42 -7.63 9.34
N ARG A 34 2.01 -7.81 8.16
CA ARG A 34 2.60 -6.70 7.39
C ARG A 34 2.34 -6.89 5.91
N THR A 35 2.02 -5.78 5.26
CA THR A 35 1.82 -5.73 3.81
C THR A 35 3.15 -5.55 3.09
N TYR A 36 3.30 -6.26 1.96
CA TYR A 36 4.43 -6.14 1.06
C TYR A 36 3.94 -6.13 -0.38
N SER A 37 4.31 -5.08 -1.11
CA SER A 37 3.94 -4.97 -2.52
C SER A 37 4.64 -6.03 -3.36
N LEU A 38 3.92 -6.53 -4.35
CA LEU A 38 4.44 -7.44 -5.36
C LEU A 38 5.31 -6.65 -6.34
N VAL A 39 6.52 -7.15 -6.61
CA VAL A 39 7.52 -6.45 -7.44
C VAL A 39 7.47 -6.90 -8.88
N THR A 40 7.22 -8.20 -9.10
CA THR A 40 7.11 -8.78 -10.43
C THR A 40 5.75 -8.45 -11.06
N PRO A 41 5.67 -8.38 -12.39
CA PRO A 41 4.38 -8.33 -13.08
C PRO A 41 3.58 -9.63 -12.84
N PRO A 42 2.25 -9.60 -13.00
CA PRO A 42 1.40 -10.78 -12.89
C PRO A 42 1.68 -11.83 -13.97
N GLY A 43 1.26 -13.06 -13.73
CA GLY A 43 1.31 -14.15 -14.71
C GLY A 43 2.35 -15.25 -14.45
N GLY A 44 3.02 -15.25 -13.30
CA GLY A 44 3.93 -16.31 -12.88
C GLY A 44 3.40 -17.18 -11.75
N ASP A 45 4.12 -18.28 -11.46
CA ASP A 45 3.84 -19.20 -10.36
C ASP A 45 4.43 -18.72 -9.02
N THR A 46 5.04 -17.54 -9.00
CA THR A 46 5.76 -16.99 -7.86
C THR A 46 5.34 -15.57 -7.55
N LEU A 47 5.41 -15.22 -6.28
CA LEU A 47 5.21 -13.86 -5.78
C LEU A 47 6.56 -13.32 -5.27
N THR A 48 7.08 -12.27 -5.88
CA THR A 48 8.30 -11.63 -5.40
C THR A 48 7.98 -10.37 -4.60
N LEU A 49 8.45 -10.35 -3.36
CA LEU A 49 8.23 -9.26 -2.41
C LEU A 49 9.50 -8.44 -2.21
N GLY A 50 9.36 -7.12 -2.21
CA GLY A 50 10.43 -6.21 -1.84
C GLY A 50 10.39 -5.91 -0.33
N VAL A 51 11.35 -6.45 0.41
CA VAL A 51 11.42 -6.25 1.87
C VAL A 51 12.58 -5.34 2.22
N ARG A 52 12.28 -4.16 2.78
CA ARG A 52 13.29 -3.32 3.41
C ARG A 52 13.35 -3.61 4.89
N VAL A 53 14.50 -4.06 5.38
CA VAL A 53 14.72 -4.27 6.81
C VAL A 53 14.68 -2.93 7.53
N GLN A 54 13.76 -2.81 8.49
CA GLN A 54 13.61 -1.63 9.35
C GLN A 54 14.35 -1.85 10.67
N VAL A 55 15.02 -0.84 11.17
CA VAL A 55 15.64 -0.89 12.51
C VAL A 55 14.54 -1.07 13.55
N GLY A 56 14.62 -2.14 14.35
CA GLY A 56 13.59 -2.50 15.33
C GLY A 56 12.30 -3.08 14.71
N GLY A 57 12.25 -3.28 13.40
CA GLY A 57 11.10 -3.86 12.72
C GLY A 57 11.00 -5.37 12.93
N ARG A 58 9.98 -5.84 13.66
CA ARG A 58 9.81 -7.26 14.02
C ARG A 58 9.69 -8.15 12.78
N MET A 59 8.71 -7.93 11.91
CA MET A 59 8.49 -8.75 10.72
C MET A 59 9.65 -8.66 9.71
N SER A 60 10.15 -7.47 9.42
CA SER A 60 11.26 -7.31 8.46
C SER A 60 12.57 -7.88 8.98
N GLY A 61 12.81 -7.82 10.29
CA GLY A 61 13.93 -8.49 10.96
C GLY A 61 13.79 -10.01 10.91
N GLU A 62 12.59 -10.54 11.20
CA GLU A 62 12.27 -11.96 11.12
C GLU A 62 12.52 -12.52 9.71
N ILE A 63 12.04 -11.79 8.68
CA ILE A 63 12.25 -12.18 7.27
C ILE A 63 13.74 -12.25 6.93
N ALA A 64 14.52 -11.30 7.41
CA ALA A 64 15.95 -11.23 7.09
C ALA A 64 16.80 -12.27 7.84
N THR A 65 16.38 -12.71 9.03
CA THR A 65 17.23 -13.51 9.92
C THR A 65 16.75 -14.93 10.16
N GLN A 66 15.44 -15.19 10.06
CA GLN A 66 14.87 -16.49 10.43
C GLN A 66 14.28 -17.26 9.25
N ILE A 67 13.68 -16.56 8.27
CA ILE A 67 13.04 -17.24 7.13
C ILE A 67 14.11 -17.79 6.18
N ARG A 68 13.95 -19.06 5.79
CA ARG A 68 14.85 -19.80 4.92
C ARG A 68 14.10 -20.35 3.69
N PRO A 69 14.80 -20.64 2.59
CA PRO A 69 14.22 -21.40 1.48
C PRO A 69 13.63 -22.71 1.96
N GLY A 70 12.36 -23.00 1.56
CA GLY A 70 11.60 -24.17 1.98
C GLY A 70 10.64 -23.92 3.15
N ASP A 71 10.72 -22.76 3.82
CA ASP A 71 9.75 -22.42 4.88
C ASP A 71 8.37 -22.14 4.30
N LEU A 72 7.33 -22.57 5.03
CA LEU A 72 5.95 -22.25 4.74
C LEU A 72 5.57 -20.93 5.43
N LEU A 73 4.91 -20.05 4.70
CA LEU A 73 4.47 -18.75 5.20
C LEU A 73 2.95 -18.59 5.04
N ASP A 74 2.31 -18.02 6.04
CA ASP A 74 0.92 -17.58 5.96
C ASP A 74 0.85 -16.26 5.17
N VAL A 75 0.19 -16.31 4.02
CA VAL A 75 0.07 -15.19 3.10
C VAL A 75 -1.39 -14.97 2.75
N GLY A 76 -1.89 -13.74 2.99
CA GLY A 76 -3.21 -13.34 2.49
C GLY A 76 -3.22 -13.19 0.97
N THR A 77 -4.37 -13.36 0.35
CA THR A 77 -4.54 -13.15 -1.09
C THR A 77 -4.17 -11.72 -1.50
N PRO A 78 -3.75 -11.51 -2.77
CA PRO A 78 -3.38 -10.18 -3.25
C PRO A 78 -4.50 -9.16 -3.12
N MET A 79 -4.16 -7.97 -2.65
CA MET A 79 -5.08 -6.86 -2.42
C MET A 79 -4.43 -5.53 -2.85
N GLY A 80 -5.21 -4.46 -2.81
CA GLY A 80 -4.72 -3.11 -3.07
C GLY A 80 -5.32 -2.50 -4.32
N ARG A 81 -5.37 -1.15 -4.34
CA ARG A 81 -6.00 -0.35 -5.39
C ARG A 81 -5.00 0.43 -6.24
N PHE A 82 -3.73 0.33 -5.89
CA PHE A 82 -2.64 0.97 -6.63
C PHE A 82 -2.28 0.13 -7.86
N HIS A 83 -3.27 -0.13 -8.72
CA HIS A 83 -3.13 -0.90 -9.95
C HIS A 83 -3.87 -0.22 -11.10
N ILE A 84 -3.48 -0.57 -12.33
CA ILE A 84 -4.08 -0.08 -13.57
C ILE A 84 -4.47 -1.29 -14.42
N PRO A 85 -5.65 -1.27 -15.08
CA PRO A 85 -5.96 -2.22 -16.13
C PRO A 85 -4.99 -2.02 -17.30
N ILE A 86 -4.25 -3.05 -17.65
CA ILE A 86 -3.29 -3.04 -18.77
C ILE A 86 -3.99 -3.56 -20.01
N SER A 87 -3.87 -2.85 -21.13
CA SER A 87 -4.48 -3.24 -22.41
C SER A 87 -3.56 -2.92 -23.59
N PRO A 88 -3.39 -3.85 -24.55
CA PRO A 88 -2.52 -3.65 -25.72
C PRO A 88 -2.97 -2.50 -26.64
N GLU A 89 -4.25 -2.10 -26.61
CA GLU A 89 -4.77 -0.97 -27.38
C GLU A 89 -4.45 0.38 -26.76
N ARG A 90 -4.04 0.39 -25.47
CA ARG A 90 -3.78 1.64 -24.75
C ARG A 90 -2.49 2.29 -25.25
N GLU A 91 -2.56 3.60 -25.40
CA GLU A 91 -1.44 4.46 -25.74
C GLU A 91 -1.43 5.64 -24.78
N GLN A 92 -0.59 5.56 -23.75
CA GLN A 92 -0.52 6.58 -22.71
C GLN A 92 0.92 6.89 -22.28
N SER A 93 1.10 8.09 -21.77
CA SER A 93 2.32 8.55 -21.09
C SER A 93 2.12 8.48 -19.59
N TYR A 94 2.90 7.62 -18.95
CA TYR A 94 2.90 7.47 -17.48
C TYR A 94 4.11 8.15 -16.87
N VAL A 95 3.90 8.89 -15.78
CA VAL A 95 4.99 9.40 -14.94
C VAL A 95 4.84 8.84 -13.54
N ALA A 96 5.91 8.21 -13.05
CA ALA A 96 5.94 7.68 -11.69
C ALA A 96 6.95 8.41 -10.82
N PHE A 97 6.53 8.74 -9.59
CA PHE A 97 7.40 9.22 -8.52
C PHE A 97 7.48 8.15 -7.43
N ALA A 98 8.66 7.57 -7.26
CA ALA A 98 8.90 6.56 -6.23
C ALA A 98 10.00 7.02 -5.27
N ALA A 99 9.91 6.67 -3.98
CA ALA A 99 11.02 6.87 -3.05
C ALA A 99 11.26 5.65 -2.18
N GLY A 100 12.52 5.22 -2.14
CA GLY A 100 12.96 4.08 -1.34
C GLY A 100 12.20 2.80 -1.67
N SER A 101 11.50 2.21 -0.69
CA SER A 101 10.69 1.00 -0.90
C SER A 101 9.41 1.23 -1.70
N GLY A 102 8.99 2.48 -1.93
CA GLY A 102 7.87 2.77 -2.83
C GLY A 102 8.11 2.36 -4.28
N ILE A 103 9.33 1.97 -4.63
CA ILE A 103 9.65 1.38 -5.93
C ILE A 103 8.95 0.03 -6.15
N THR A 104 8.61 -0.72 -5.11
CA THR A 104 8.12 -2.09 -5.24
C THR A 104 6.86 -2.20 -6.09
N PRO A 105 5.75 -1.48 -5.82
CA PRO A 105 4.59 -1.53 -6.68
C PRO A 105 4.80 -0.80 -8.02
N VAL A 106 5.62 0.26 -8.02
CA VAL A 106 5.90 1.03 -9.24
C VAL A 106 6.68 0.21 -10.25
N LEU A 107 7.65 -0.61 -9.81
CA LEU A 107 8.41 -1.48 -10.71
C LEU A 107 7.54 -2.57 -11.32
N SER A 108 6.63 -3.15 -10.55
CA SER A 108 5.63 -4.10 -11.06
C SER A 108 4.73 -3.46 -12.12
N LEU A 109 4.24 -2.24 -11.86
CA LEU A 109 3.43 -1.47 -12.81
C LEU A 109 4.21 -1.14 -14.08
N ALA A 110 5.43 -0.60 -13.96
CA ALA A 110 6.27 -0.27 -15.10
C ALA A 110 6.55 -1.51 -15.97
N ALA A 111 6.91 -2.64 -15.35
CA ALA A 111 7.16 -3.88 -16.07
C ALA A 111 5.89 -4.41 -16.78
N GLY A 112 4.74 -4.37 -16.10
CA GLY A 112 3.47 -4.80 -16.68
C GLY A 112 3.00 -3.90 -17.82
N ILE A 113 3.03 -2.58 -17.63
CA ILE A 113 2.63 -1.59 -18.65
C ILE A 113 3.53 -1.71 -19.89
N LEU A 114 4.85 -1.69 -19.70
CA LEU A 114 5.79 -1.75 -20.81
C LEU A 114 5.71 -3.05 -21.62
N ALA A 115 5.35 -4.16 -20.98
CA ALA A 115 5.14 -5.44 -21.63
C ALA A 115 3.76 -5.55 -22.29
N GLY A 116 2.71 -5.03 -21.66
CA GLY A 116 1.32 -5.21 -22.10
C GLY A 116 0.76 -4.07 -22.95
N GLU A 117 1.41 -2.90 -22.96
CA GLU A 117 0.99 -1.71 -23.72
C GLU A 117 2.12 -1.26 -24.66
N PRO A 118 2.21 -1.80 -25.89
CA PRO A 118 3.36 -1.58 -26.77
C PRO A 118 3.56 -0.12 -27.23
N ARG A 119 2.51 0.72 -27.16
CA ARG A 119 2.57 2.13 -27.56
C ARG A 119 2.74 3.10 -26.40
N SER A 120 2.55 2.64 -25.16
CA SER A 120 2.67 3.48 -23.97
C SER A 120 4.13 3.75 -23.59
N ARG A 121 4.38 4.90 -22.95
CA ARG A 121 5.67 5.35 -22.43
C ARG A 121 5.63 5.47 -20.92
N PHE A 122 6.76 5.28 -20.29
CA PHE A 122 6.86 5.33 -18.83
C PHE A 122 8.11 6.11 -18.39
N THR A 123 7.92 7.15 -17.62
CA THR A 123 9.02 7.93 -17.01
C THR A 123 9.01 7.72 -15.50
N LEU A 124 10.13 7.25 -14.96
CA LEU A 124 10.30 7.01 -13.52
C LEU A 124 11.24 8.05 -12.91
N ILE A 125 10.77 8.78 -11.91
CA ILE A 125 11.56 9.63 -11.02
C ILE A 125 11.75 8.86 -9.71
N TYR A 126 13.00 8.42 -9.42
CA TYR A 126 13.25 7.51 -8.32
C TYR A 126 14.20 8.11 -7.27
N GLY A 127 13.62 8.54 -6.14
CA GLY A 127 14.31 9.14 -5.00
C GLY A 127 14.94 8.11 -4.07
N ASN A 128 16.24 8.28 -3.78
CA ASN A 128 16.99 7.45 -2.84
C ASN A 128 17.99 8.28 -2.01
N ARG A 129 18.61 7.66 -1.01
CA ARG A 129 19.69 8.31 -0.24
C ARG A 129 21.00 8.28 -1.03
N SER A 130 21.31 7.13 -1.63
CA SER A 130 22.52 6.85 -2.42
C SER A 130 22.27 5.68 -3.35
N ALA A 131 23.13 5.48 -4.34
CA ALA A 131 23.10 4.35 -5.26
C ALA A 131 23.15 3.00 -4.51
N ALA A 132 24.07 2.86 -3.53
CA ALA A 132 24.21 1.65 -2.72
C ALA A 132 22.95 1.31 -1.87
N ARG A 133 22.03 2.25 -1.68
CA ARG A 133 20.77 2.06 -0.96
C ARG A 133 19.54 2.03 -1.85
N THR A 134 19.74 2.03 -3.16
CA THR A 134 18.66 1.97 -4.16
C THR A 134 18.17 0.54 -4.28
N MET A 135 16.92 0.31 -3.85
CA MET A 135 16.31 -1.02 -3.98
C MET A 135 16.02 -1.30 -5.45
N PHE A 136 16.25 -2.54 -5.89
CA PHE A 136 15.97 -2.98 -7.26
C PHE A 136 16.66 -2.15 -8.35
N LEU A 137 17.86 -1.63 -8.06
CA LEU A 137 18.62 -0.84 -9.03
C LEU A 137 18.89 -1.64 -10.32
N GLU A 138 19.42 -2.86 -10.18
CA GLU A 138 19.72 -3.72 -11.33
C GLU A 138 18.48 -4.08 -12.15
N GLN A 139 17.37 -4.41 -11.49
CA GLN A 139 16.10 -4.72 -12.15
C GLN A 139 15.53 -3.49 -12.88
N THR A 140 15.66 -2.31 -12.27
CA THR A 140 15.24 -1.05 -12.90
C THR A 140 16.07 -0.74 -14.14
N LEU A 141 17.40 -0.94 -14.06
CA LEU A 141 18.31 -0.75 -15.20
C LEU A 141 18.11 -1.81 -16.28
N ALA A 142 17.85 -3.07 -15.90
CA ALA A 142 17.51 -4.13 -16.84
C ALA A 142 16.21 -3.82 -17.61
N LEU A 143 15.20 -3.29 -16.89
CA LEU A 143 13.96 -2.84 -17.53
C LEU A 143 14.21 -1.67 -18.48
N LYS A 144 15.06 -0.70 -18.10
CA LYS A 144 15.50 0.41 -18.96
C LYS A 144 16.20 -0.10 -20.22
N ASN A 145 17.10 -1.06 -20.09
CA ASN A 145 17.80 -1.64 -21.24
C ASN A 145 16.86 -2.39 -22.19
N ARG A 146 15.82 -3.04 -21.65
CA ARG A 146 14.82 -3.77 -22.45
C ARG A 146 13.88 -2.84 -23.23
N TYR A 147 13.56 -1.67 -22.69
CA TYR A 147 12.58 -0.71 -23.24
C TYR A 147 13.19 0.69 -23.39
N MET A 148 14.38 0.79 -24.00
CA MET A 148 15.17 2.04 -24.07
C MET A 148 14.44 3.22 -24.71
N ASP A 149 13.57 2.96 -25.65
CA ASP A 149 12.78 3.94 -26.40
C ASP A 149 11.51 4.41 -25.67
N ARG A 150 11.03 3.64 -24.71
CA ARG A 150 9.75 3.86 -24.02
C ARG A 150 9.84 3.96 -22.49
N PHE A 151 10.99 3.64 -21.91
CA PHE A 151 11.21 3.74 -20.47
C PHE A 151 12.36 4.69 -20.14
N SER A 152 12.05 5.77 -19.45
CA SER A 152 13.02 6.71 -18.90
C SER A 152 13.10 6.58 -17.38
N VAL A 153 14.32 6.67 -16.83
CA VAL A 153 14.52 6.67 -15.38
C VAL A 153 15.49 7.75 -14.95
N HIS A 154 15.09 8.53 -13.94
CA HIS A 154 15.87 9.61 -13.35
C HIS A 154 16.04 9.31 -11.85
N PHE A 155 17.27 9.07 -11.43
CA PHE A 155 17.60 8.83 -10.02
C PHE A 155 17.86 10.17 -9.33
N VAL A 156 17.10 10.47 -8.27
CA VAL A 156 17.29 11.66 -7.42
C VAL A 156 17.91 11.23 -6.11
N MET A 157 19.13 11.70 -5.80
CA MET A 157 19.90 11.28 -4.62
C MET A 157 19.93 12.38 -3.56
N SER A 158 19.55 12.02 -2.32
CA SER A 158 19.47 13.00 -1.23
C SER A 158 20.72 13.09 -0.35
N ARG A 159 21.66 12.13 -0.48
CA ARG A 159 22.89 12.08 0.35
C ARG A 159 24.12 11.68 -0.45
N GLU A 160 24.03 11.60 -1.74
CA GLU A 160 25.12 11.30 -2.65
C GLU A 160 25.10 12.33 -3.79
N PRO A 161 26.09 13.24 -3.86
CA PRO A 161 26.12 14.29 -4.87
C PRO A 161 26.10 13.73 -6.28
N GLN A 162 25.22 14.26 -7.10
CA GLN A 162 25.14 13.96 -8.53
C GLN A 162 25.76 15.10 -9.35
N GLN A 163 26.29 14.80 -10.53
CA GLN A 163 26.88 15.79 -11.41
C GLN A 163 25.89 16.86 -11.81
N THR A 164 24.64 16.48 -12.07
CA THR A 164 23.55 17.40 -12.38
C THR A 164 22.83 17.80 -11.10
N GLN A 165 22.85 19.10 -10.78
CA GLN A 165 22.22 19.66 -9.57
C GLN A 165 20.74 19.30 -9.47
N LEU A 166 20.05 19.23 -10.60
CA LEU A 166 18.65 18.82 -10.70
C LEU A 166 18.36 17.46 -10.03
N LEU A 167 19.31 16.52 -10.07
CA LEU A 167 19.17 15.15 -9.51
C LEU A 167 19.62 15.06 -8.05
N ASN A 168 19.92 16.16 -7.40
CA ASN A 168 20.25 16.21 -5.98
C ASN A 168 19.04 16.60 -5.12
N GLY A 169 18.96 16.05 -3.90
CA GLY A 169 17.93 16.38 -2.94
C GLY A 169 16.87 15.33 -2.75
N ARG A 170 15.72 15.74 -2.21
CA ARG A 170 14.53 14.90 -2.04
C ARG A 170 13.51 15.22 -3.11
N ILE A 171 12.67 14.25 -3.40
CA ILE A 171 11.46 14.47 -4.19
C ILE A 171 10.42 15.12 -3.28
N ASP A 172 10.14 16.38 -3.53
CA ASP A 172 9.11 17.20 -2.90
C ASP A 172 8.40 18.05 -3.98
N GLY A 173 7.49 18.92 -3.60
CA GLY A 173 6.74 19.75 -4.55
C GLY A 173 7.60 20.74 -5.31
N GLU A 174 8.70 21.24 -4.71
CA GLU A 174 9.65 22.13 -5.39
C GLU A 174 10.47 21.36 -6.43
N LYS A 175 10.97 20.18 -6.04
CA LYS A 175 11.72 19.30 -6.94
C LYS A 175 10.88 18.87 -8.15
N VAL A 176 9.60 18.61 -7.99
CA VAL A 176 8.70 18.31 -9.13
C VAL A 176 8.63 19.51 -10.08
N ARG A 177 8.51 20.74 -9.57
CA ARG A 177 8.50 21.97 -10.39
C ARG A 177 9.85 22.25 -11.07
N GLU A 178 10.96 21.86 -10.47
CA GLU A 178 12.28 21.95 -11.12
C GLU A 178 12.39 20.92 -12.25
N LEU A 179 12.07 19.65 -11.95
CA LEU A 179 12.18 18.53 -12.90
C LEU A 179 11.31 18.72 -14.14
N GLN A 180 10.09 19.25 -14.01
CA GLN A 180 9.20 19.46 -15.16
C GLN A 180 9.75 20.39 -16.24
N ARG A 181 10.71 21.29 -15.91
CA ARG A 181 11.31 22.22 -16.86
C ARG A 181 12.23 21.52 -17.84
N GLU A 182 12.81 20.39 -17.41
CA GLU A 182 13.77 19.60 -18.19
C GLU A 182 13.17 18.27 -18.67
N ILE A 183 12.16 17.74 -17.96
CA ILE A 183 11.47 16.50 -18.25
C ILE A 183 10.03 16.83 -18.62
N VAL A 184 9.80 17.03 -19.92
CA VAL A 184 8.50 17.50 -20.44
C VAL A 184 7.35 16.53 -20.14
N GLU A 185 7.63 15.25 -20.02
CA GLU A 185 6.66 14.20 -19.67
C GLU A 185 5.98 14.50 -18.32
N ILE A 186 6.65 15.18 -17.40
CA ILE A 186 6.04 15.56 -16.11
C ILE A 186 4.89 16.56 -16.28
N ALA A 187 4.88 17.34 -17.35
CA ALA A 187 3.79 18.29 -17.62
C ALA A 187 2.68 17.72 -18.51
N THR A 188 2.95 16.65 -19.24
CA THR A 188 2.10 16.13 -20.32
C THR A 188 1.61 14.70 -20.11
N ALA A 189 1.93 14.08 -18.96
CA ALA A 189 1.52 12.71 -18.69
C ALA A 189 -0.01 12.57 -18.59
N ASP A 190 -0.53 11.46 -19.07
CA ASP A 190 -1.94 11.09 -18.95
C ASP A 190 -2.25 10.59 -17.54
N GLU A 191 -1.31 9.86 -16.92
CA GLU A 191 -1.50 9.28 -15.59
C GLU A 191 -0.23 9.33 -14.75
N TYR A 192 -0.38 9.69 -13.47
CA TYR A 192 0.70 9.74 -12.49
C TYR A 192 0.55 8.64 -11.45
N LEU A 193 1.69 8.00 -11.12
CA LEU A 193 1.81 6.93 -10.15
C LEU A 193 2.76 7.39 -9.03
N ILE A 194 2.28 7.54 -7.81
CA ILE A 194 3.09 8.11 -6.73
C ILE A 194 3.15 7.13 -5.56
N CYS A 195 4.34 6.65 -5.21
CA CYS A 195 4.51 5.75 -4.07
C CYS A 195 5.76 6.06 -3.25
N GLY A 196 5.58 6.23 -1.94
CA GLY A 196 6.66 6.54 -1.03
C GLY A 196 6.20 7.05 0.33
N PRO A 197 7.06 7.77 1.08
CA PRO A 197 6.70 8.38 2.35
C PRO A 197 5.52 9.35 2.20
N GLY A 198 4.61 9.36 3.19
CA GLY A 198 3.37 10.14 3.12
C GLY A 198 3.59 11.62 2.77
N GLY A 199 4.54 12.30 3.42
CA GLY A 199 4.85 13.70 3.11
C GLY A 199 5.27 13.93 1.66
N MET A 200 6.11 13.04 1.10
CA MET A 200 6.47 13.10 -0.32
C MET A 200 5.24 12.93 -1.23
N VAL A 201 4.40 11.95 -0.93
CA VAL A 201 3.20 11.67 -1.74
C VAL A 201 2.29 12.90 -1.78
N ASP A 202 2.04 13.55 -0.64
CA ASP A 202 1.14 14.70 -0.55
C ASP A 202 1.69 15.93 -1.31
N GLU A 203 3.00 16.22 -1.17
CA GLU A 203 3.65 17.32 -1.87
C GLU A 203 3.71 17.11 -3.39
N VAL A 204 4.07 15.89 -3.83
CA VAL A 204 4.11 15.55 -5.26
C VAL A 204 2.71 15.62 -5.87
N ARG A 205 1.67 15.09 -5.20
CA ARG A 205 0.28 15.20 -5.67
C ARG A 205 -0.16 16.65 -5.84
N THR A 206 0.15 17.47 -4.87
CA THR A 206 -0.18 18.90 -4.92
C THR A 206 0.52 19.58 -6.10
N ALA A 207 1.81 19.33 -6.29
CA ALA A 207 2.57 19.91 -7.40
C ALA A 207 2.05 19.43 -8.76
N VAL A 208 1.80 18.12 -8.92
CA VAL A 208 1.26 17.54 -10.14
C VAL A 208 -0.12 18.11 -10.49
N LYS A 209 -1.03 18.27 -9.52
CA LYS A 209 -2.35 18.88 -9.76
C LYS A 209 -2.26 20.33 -10.24
N LEU A 210 -1.23 21.08 -9.82
CA LEU A 210 -1.00 22.44 -10.29
C LEU A 210 -0.43 22.47 -11.71
N ILE A 211 0.40 21.48 -12.07
CA ILE A 211 1.06 21.38 -13.38
C ILE A 211 0.09 20.81 -14.42
N ASN A 212 -0.61 19.75 -14.09
CA ASN A 212 -1.55 19.05 -14.96
C ASN A 212 -2.85 18.71 -14.20
N PRO A 213 -3.80 19.66 -14.11
CA PRO A 213 -5.04 19.49 -13.34
C PRO A 213 -5.96 18.36 -13.83
N SER A 214 -5.88 18.00 -15.11
CA SER A 214 -6.76 16.99 -15.74
C SER A 214 -6.22 15.56 -15.63
N ALA A 215 -4.96 15.37 -15.28
CA ALA A 215 -4.35 14.05 -15.25
C ALA A 215 -4.89 13.17 -14.12
N ALA A 216 -4.99 11.89 -14.40
CA ALA A 216 -5.28 10.88 -13.40
C ALA A 216 -4.10 10.71 -12.45
N ILE A 217 -4.36 10.62 -11.15
CA ILE A 217 -3.31 10.42 -10.13
C ILE A 217 -3.69 9.22 -9.27
N ARG A 218 -2.82 8.20 -9.25
CA ARG A 218 -2.89 7.09 -8.29
C ARG A 218 -1.73 7.18 -7.34
N PHE A 219 -1.97 6.85 -6.08
CA PHE A 219 -0.90 6.89 -5.09
C PHE A 219 -1.06 5.84 -4.00
N GLU A 220 0.07 5.51 -3.40
CA GLU A 220 0.14 4.67 -2.21
C GLU A 220 1.14 5.28 -1.22
N ARG A 221 0.76 5.35 0.07
CA ARG A 221 1.61 5.90 1.13
C ARG A 221 2.30 4.78 1.89
N PHE A 222 3.63 4.86 1.99
CA PHE A 222 4.40 3.98 2.85
C PHE A 222 4.83 4.72 4.11
N ILE A 223 4.70 4.05 5.27
CA ILE A 223 5.22 4.60 6.50
C ILE A 223 6.68 4.22 6.62
N SER A 224 7.52 5.23 6.74
CA SER A 224 8.93 5.09 7.07
C SER A 224 9.11 5.46 8.54
N GLY A 225 9.40 4.47 9.37
CA GLY A 225 9.75 4.71 10.76
C GLY A 225 8.74 4.18 11.78
N THR A 226 9.16 4.14 13.00
CA THR A 226 8.39 3.88 14.21
C THR A 226 7.36 5.00 14.42
N ALA A 227 6.30 5.03 13.62
CA ALA A 227 5.12 5.77 14.03
C ALA A 227 4.50 5.02 15.23
N PRO A 228 3.83 5.70 16.17
CA PRO A 228 3.46 5.19 17.49
C PRO A 228 2.35 4.11 17.48
N ALA A 229 2.35 3.22 16.52
CA ALA A 229 1.51 2.02 16.54
C ALA A 229 1.84 1.14 17.79
N ALA A 230 3.07 1.20 18.29
CA ALA A 230 3.46 0.50 19.50
C ALA A 230 2.89 1.15 20.80
N GLU A 231 2.78 2.48 20.85
CA GLU A 231 2.24 3.14 22.04
C GLU A 231 0.71 3.04 22.18
N ILE A 232 0.01 2.82 21.06
CA ILE A 232 -1.44 2.60 21.09
C ILE A 232 -1.76 1.16 21.51
N LEU A 233 -0.86 0.20 21.24
CA LEU A 233 -1.05 -1.22 21.58
C LEU A 233 -0.70 -1.53 23.05
N ASP A 234 0.22 -0.81 23.67
CA ASP A 234 0.60 -1.05 25.07
C ASP A 234 -0.42 -0.54 26.10
N LYS A 235 -1.40 0.26 25.68
CA LYS A 235 -2.52 0.68 26.56
C LYS A 235 -3.72 -0.26 26.55
N ALA A 236 -3.73 -1.29 25.71
CA ALA A 236 -4.72 -2.35 25.77
C ALA A 236 -4.25 -3.47 26.70
N ALA A 237 -4.03 -3.15 27.98
CA ALA A 237 -3.89 -4.13 29.03
C ALA A 237 -5.17 -4.96 29.12
N THR A 238 -5.00 -6.27 29.27
CA THR A 238 -6.02 -7.31 29.46
C THR A 238 -7.14 -6.81 30.39
N PRO A 239 -8.38 -6.65 29.93
CA PRO A 239 -9.48 -6.33 30.85
C PRO A 239 -9.89 -7.58 31.60
N ALA A 240 -10.04 -7.43 32.90
CA ALA A 240 -10.77 -8.38 33.73
C ALA A 240 -12.22 -8.53 33.23
N PRO A 241 -12.91 -9.65 33.48
CA PRO A 241 -14.26 -9.89 33.02
C PRO A 241 -15.25 -8.99 33.77
N VAL A 242 -15.49 -7.83 33.24
CA VAL A 242 -16.59 -6.95 33.63
C VAL A 242 -17.78 -7.24 32.71
N ARG A 243 -19.00 -7.31 33.27
CA ARG A 243 -20.23 -7.32 32.48
C ARG A 243 -20.15 -6.13 31.51
N GLN A 244 -19.89 -6.43 30.26
CA GLN A 244 -19.70 -5.39 29.24
C GLN A 244 -21.09 -4.84 28.84
N GLU A 245 -21.36 -3.61 29.20
CA GLU A 245 -22.45 -2.87 28.55
C GLU A 245 -22.18 -2.84 27.04
N VAL A 246 -23.20 -3.21 26.24
CA VAL A 246 -23.11 -3.16 24.78
C VAL A 246 -23.31 -1.71 24.36
N MET A 247 -22.28 -1.11 23.71
CA MET A 247 -22.39 0.22 23.14
C MET A 247 -23.16 0.18 21.80
N ALA A 248 -22.85 -0.81 20.96
CA ALA A 248 -23.46 -0.96 19.64
C ALA A 248 -23.44 -2.42 19.18
N MET A 249 -24.40 -2.78 18.34
CA MET A 249 -24.40 -4.04 17.58
C MET A 249 -23.82 -3.77 16.19
N ILE A 250 -22.77 -4.50 15.85
CA ILE A 250 -22.09 -4.40 14.55
C ILE A 250 -22.49 -5.61 13.70
N SER A 251 -22.90 -5.36 12.48
CA SER A 251 -23.19 -6.41 11.49
C SER A 251 -22.24 -6.24 10.31
N VAL A 252 -21.55 -7.32 9.93
CA VAL A 252 -20.58 -7.33 8.82
C VAL A 252 -21.01 -8.35 7.78
N LEU A 253 -21.14 -7.91 6.53
CA LEU A 253 -21.27 -8.75 5.35
C LEU A 253 -19.90 -8.96 4.73
N MET A 254 -19.48 -10.21 4.60
CA MET A 254 -18.20 -10.59 3.99
C MET A 254 -18.36 -11.96 3.30
N ASP A 255 -17.95 -12.05 2.03
CA ASP A 255 -18.09 -13.23 1.17
C ASP A 255 -19.54 -13.75 1.15
N GLY A 256 -20.51 -12.83 1.04
CA GLY A 256 -21.94 -13.12 1.03
C GLY A 256 -22.51 -13.60 2.38
N ARG A 257 -21.71 -13.62 3.45
CA ARG A 257 -22.14 -14.06 4.79
C ARG A 257 -22.22 -12.89 5.75
N ARG A 258 -23.37 -12.77 6.42
CA ARG A 258 -23.58 -11.76 7.46
C ARG A 258 -23.25 -12.34 8.83
N ARG A 259 -22.46 -11.58 9.62
CA ARG A 259 -22.12 -11.90 11.00
C ARG A 259 -22.34 -10.67 11.87
N THR A 260 -22.88 -10.89 13.08
CA THR A 260 -23.23 -9.82 14.02
C THR A 260 -22.52 -10.05 15.33
N PHE A 261 -21.96 -8.98 15.92
CA PHE A 261 -21.24 -9.03 17.18
C PHE A 261 -21.44 -7.72 17.96
N PRO A 262 -21.37 -7.78 19.31
CA PRO A 262 -21.44 -6.59 20.14
C PRO A 262 -20.13 -5.83 20.14
N MET A 263 -20.19 -4.52 20.26
CA MET A 263 -19.07 -3.64 20.57
C MET A 263 -19.28 -3.01 21.95
N ALA A 264 -18.29 -3.14 22.81
CA ALA A 264 -18.31 -2.55 24.15
C ALA A 264 -17.83 -1.08 24.13
N PRO A 265 -18.22 -0.24 25.12
CA PRO A 265 -17.73 1.13 25.23
C PRO A 265 -16.20 1.27 25.25
N GLY A 266 -15.50 0.27 25.82
CA GLY A 266 -14.06 0.22 25.90
C GLY A 266 -13.34 -0.25 24.62
N ASP A 267 -14.06 -0.78 23.63
CA ASP A 267 -13.43 -1.23 22.39
C ASP A 267 -12.95 -0.04 21.57
N PRO A 268 -11.66 0.02 21.19
CA PRO A 268 -11.11 1.16 20.47
C PRO A 268 -11.62 1.27 19.03
N SER A 269 -12.08 0.15 18.43
CA SER A 269 -12.53 0.10 17.04
C SER A 269 -13.39 -1.13 16.74
N VAL A 270 -14.13 -1.07 15.63
CA VAL A 270 -14.90 -2.20 15.09
C VAL A 270 -14.03 -3.45 14.90
N LEU A 271 -12.81 -3.29 14.39
CA LEU A 271 -11.89 -4.41 14.21
C LEU A 271 -11.56 -5.11 15.54
N TYR A 272 -11.34 -4.32 16.59
CA TYR A 272 -11.04 -4.86 17.92
C TYR A 272 -12.23 -5.62 18.51
N ALA A 273 -13.44 -5.05 18.39
CA ALA A 273 -14.66 -5.72 18.83
C ALA A 273 -14.92 -7.03 18.07
N ALA A 274 -14.64 -7.07 16.76
CA ALA A 274 -14.74 -8.28 15.96
C ALA A 274 -13.78 -9.38 16.45
N GLU A 275 -12.53 -9.02 16.73
CA GLU A 275 -11.54 -9.96 17.26
C GLU A 275 -11.93 -10.51 18.64
N HIS A 276 -12.46 -9.67 19.53
CA HIS A 276 -12.99 -10.10 20.82
C HIS A 276 -14.17 -11.06 20.68
N ALA A 277 -14.99 -10.88 19.64
CA ALA A 277 -16.09 -11.78 19.32
C ALA A 277 -15.63 -13.06 18.56
N GLY A 278 -14.33 -13.23 18.35
CA GLY A 278 -13.76 -14.38 17.62
C GLY A 278 -13.98 -14.31 16.11
N LEU A 279 -14.28 -13.11 15.56
CA LEU A 279 -14.47 -12.89 14.14
C LEU A 279 -13.20 -12.29 13.52
N GLU A 280 -12.65 -12.98 12.54
CA GLU A 280 -11.49 -12.51 11.81
C GLU A 280 -11.91 -11.65 10.61
N LEU A 281 -11.70 -10.33 10.69
CA LEU A 281 -11.87 -9.38 9.60
C LEU A 281 -10.52 -9.14 8.89
N PRO A 282 -10.53 -8.74 7.61
CA PRO A 282 -9.30 -8.36 6.91
C PRO A 282 -8.62 -7.16 7.58
N PHE A 283 -7.35 -7.29 7.96
CA PHE A 283 -6.55 -6.18 8.46
C PHE A 283 -5.04 -6.44 8.32
N SER A 284 -4.23 -5.36 8.47
CA SER A 284 -2.78 -5.44 8.55
C SER A 284 -2.20 -4.38 9.50
N CYS A 285 -2.18 -3.10 9.13
CA CYS A 285 -1.44 -2.04 9.85
C CYS A 285 -2.08 -1.58 11.16
N ARG A 286 -3.37 -1.73 11.37
CA ARG A 286 -4.19 -1.22 12.50
C ARG A 286 -4.13 0.30 12.71
N SER A 287 -3.51 1.06 11.81
CA SER A 287 -3.22 2.49 11.96
C SER A 287 -3.86 3.38 10.87
N GLY A 288 -4.84 2.85 10.14
CA GLY A 288 -5.59 3.65 9.16
C GLY A 288 -4.86 3.94 7.83
N ILE A 289 -3.88 3.12 7.43
CA ILE A 289 -2.94 3.46 6.37
C ILE A 289 -2.98 2.49 5.19
N CYS A 290 -3.12 1.17 5.44
CA CYS A 290 -2.99 0.16 4.38
C CYS A 290 -4.31 -0.14 3.65
N ALA A 291 -5.44 0.40 4.08
CA ALA A 291 -6.79 0.15 3.58
C ALA A 291 -7.22 -1.34 3.57
N THR A 292 -6.44 -2.28 4.12
CA THR A 292 -6.80 -3.71 4.16
C THR A 292 -8.13 -3.95 4.90
N CYS A 293 -8.44 -3.13 5.91
CA CYS A 293 -9.69 -3.21 6.69
C CYS A 293 -10.79 -2.27 6.19
N ARG A 294 -10.74 -1.85 4.93
CA ARG A 294 -11.75 -0.99 4.32
C ARG A 294 -13.07 -1.73 4.16
N ALA A 295 -14.14 -1.13 4.64
CA ALA A 295 -15.51 -1.63 4.46
C ALA A 295 -16.46 -0.45 4.19
N LYS A 296 -17.60 -0.71 3.56
CA LYS A 296 -18.62 0.28 3.29
C LYS A 296 -19.69 0.23 4.36
N ILE A 297 -20.11 1.37 4.88
CA ILE A 297 -21.29 1.49 5.73
C ILE A 297 -22.53 1.29 4.86
N THR A 298 -23.33 0.28 5.17
CA THR A 298 -24.62 0.01 4.51
C THR A 298 -25.81 0.49 5.35
N ALA A 299 -25.62 0.59 6.68
CA ALA A 299 -26.59 1.23 7.58
C ALA A 299 -25.89 1.74 8.85
N GLY A 300 -26.44 2.75 9.47
CA GLY A 300 -25.86 3.41 10.64
C GLY A 300 -24.84 4.49 10.28
N LYS A 301 -24.05 4.92 11.27
CA LYS A 301 -22.98 5.93 11.11
C LYS A 301 -21.78 5.55 11.96
N ALA A 302 -20.60 5.86 11.46
CA ALA A 302 -19.34 5.70 12.20
C ALA A 302 -18.41 6.90 11.99
N VAL A 303 -17.52 7.13 12.95
CA VAL A 303 -16.40 8.07 12.85
C VAL A 303 -15.11 7.28 12.86
N MET A 304 -14.07 7.82 12.22
CA MET A 304 -12.72 7.24 12.25
C MET A 304 -11.78 8.10 13.09
N THR A 305 -11.00 7.46 13.96
CA THR A 305 -9.97 8.16 14.76
C THR A 305 -8.86 8.71 13.87
N HIS A 306 -8.43 7.91 12.89
CA HIS A 306 -7.42 8.29 11.91
C HIS A 306 -7.82 7.77 10.53
N ASN A 307 -7.64 8.61 9.50
CA ASN A 307 -7.81 8.20 8.11
C ASN A 307 -6.68 8.78 7.26
N ILE A 308 -5.75 7.90 6.84
CA ILE A 308 -4.65 8.24 5.94
C ILE A 308 -4.84 7.57 4.57
N ALA A 309 -5.56 6.44 4.54
CA ALA A 309 -5.70 5.61 3.36
C ALA A 309 -6.86 6.00 2.45
N LEU A 310 -8.00 6.47 3.02
CA LEU A 310 -9.18 6.77 2.22
C LEU A 310 -9.17 8.22 1.74
N GLU A 311 -9.55 8.40 0.49
CA GLU A 311 -9.80 9.70 -0.12
C GLU A 311 -11.12 10.30 0.39
N ALA A 312 -11.31 11.62 0.19
CA ALA A 312 -12.53 12.32 0.59
C ALA A 312 -13.78 11.69 -0.05
N TRP A 313 -13.75 11.42 -1.36
CA TRP A 313 -14.85 10.79 -2.07
C TRP A 313 -15.23 9.39 -1.52
N GLU A 314 -14.26 8.61 -1.01
CA GLU A 314 -14.56 7.31 -0.41
C GLU A 314 -15.31 7.46 0.91
N THR A 315 -14.87 8.40 1.74
CA THR A 315 -15.55 8.70 3.00
C THR A 315 -16.94 9.27 2.76
N GLU A 316 -17.12 10.10 1.73
CA GLU A 316 -18.42 10.61 1.26
C GLU A 316 -19.32 9.48 0.76
N MET A 317 -18.76 8.48 0.09
CA MET A 317 -19.49 7.26 -0.32
C MET A 317 -19.76 6.28 0.82
N GLY A 318 -19.35 6.60 2.05
CA GLY A 318 -19.58 5.80 3.24
C GLY A 318 -18.53 4.73 3.52
N PHE A 319 -17.35 4.78 2.90
CA PHE A 319 -16.29 3.85 3.25
C PHE A 319 -15.56 4.24 4.54
N VAL A 320 -15.22 3.23 5.34
CA VAL A 320 -14.50 3.37 6.60
C VAL A 320 -13.38 2.33 6.71
N LEU A 321 -12.43 2.61 7.59
CA LEU A 321 -11.37 1.67 7.99
C LEU A 321 -11.78 1.02 9.32
N CYS A 322 -12.13 -0.26 9.34
CA CYS A 322 -12.63 -0.93 10.54
C CYS A 322 -11.65 -0.90 11.73
N CYS A 323 -10.35 -0.78 11.47
CA CYS A 323 -9.34 -0.59 12.54
C CYS A 323 -9.38 0.80 13.20
N GLN A 324 -10.11 1.75 12.64
CA GLN A 324 -10.23 3.13 13.12
C GLN A 324 -11.69 3.54 13.36
N ALA A 325 -12.64 2.77 12.84
CA ALA A 325 -14.06 3.08 12.88
C ALA A 325 -14.68 2.80 14.26
N ARG A 326 -15.49 3.74 14.74
CA ARG A 326 -16.37 3.61 15.91
C ARG A 326 -17.78 4.02 15.52
N PRO A 327 -18.80 3.22 15.86
CA PRO A 327 -20.20 3.60 15.63
C PRO A 327 -20.56 4.84 16.45
N THR A 328 -21.44 5.67 15.91
CA THR A 328 -22.02 6.83 16.60
C THR A 328 -23.45 6.57 17.09
N GLY A 329 -23.98 5.39 16.82
CA GLY A 329 -25.31 4.93 17.23
C GLY A 329 -25.30 3.50 17.73
N ALA A 330 -26.48 2.98 18.10
CA ALA A 330 -26.63 1.63 18.66
C ALA A 330 -26.42 0.49 17.65
N THR A 331 -26.40 0.78 16.36
CA THR A 331 -26.21 -0.22 15.30
C THR A 331 -25.30 0.33 14.19
N LEU A 332 -24.50 -0.55 13.59
CA LEU A 332 -23.67 -0.25 12.42
C LEU A 332 -23.59 -1.49 11.52
N ASP A 333 -24.01 -1.34 10.27
CA ASP A 333 -23.88 -2.38 9.25
C ASP A 333 -22.78 -2.03 8.27
N LEU A 334 -21.89 -2.98 8.02
CA LEU A 334 -20.73 -2.83 7.17
C LEU A 334 -20.70 -3.94 6.10
N SER A 335 -20.18 -3.64 4.92
CA SER A 335 -19.95 -4.60 3.86
C SER A 335 -18.49 -4.55 3.38
N TYR A 336 -17.84 -5.70 3.31
CA TYR A 336 -16.55 -5.93 2.65
C TYR A 336 -16.72 -6.32 1.18
N ASP A 337 -17.93 -6.69 0.76
CA ASP A 337 -18.25 -7.14 -0.60
C ASP A 337 -18.45 -5.94 -1.55
N GLU A 338 -18.60 -4.73 -1.01
CA GLU A 338 -18.68 -3.48 -1.77
C GLU A 338 -17.28 -2.98 -2.16
N LYS A 339 -17.07 -2.69 -3.44
CA LYS A 339 -15.77 -2.28 -4.02
C LYS A 339 -15.65 -0.78 -4.25
#